data_364dd1cc20471392c7b5dad0f33ea17c
#
_entry.id   364dd1cc20471392c7b5dad0f33ea17c
#
_cell.length_a   1.000
_cell.length_b   1.000
_cell.length_c   1.000
_cell.angle_alpha   90.00
_cell.angle_beta   90.00
_cell.angle_gamma   90.00
#
_symmetry.space_group_name_H-M   'P 1'
#
loop_
_entity.id
_entity.type
_entity.pdbx_description
1 polymer ?
#
loop_
_entity_poly.entity_id
_entity_poly.type
_entity_poly.pdbx_seq_one_letter_code
_entity_poly.pdbx_strand_id
1 'polypeptide(L)'
;MKRLLSLSLSLALVFTLAACTISDGEQTAAPDGSGGYAPSSDAQAPAPSSEPESIAFDQEFSSGNYTAGVDFPAGKYDIVAVSGGGNVSSSNAFSGGINAVMGTEEQNEVADMYEQEYKNIDLPEGVVLSISGVTVRLTCDDASGAPLTPRNQEITETVDLGNGNFVAGEDFPAGVYNIVAVSGGGNVSSSNLYDGGINAILGTEDQNELMDMYEQEYKNIDLPEGTTLTIDGVQVQLVPSP
;
A
#
# COMPACT_ATOMS: atom_id res chain seq x y z
N MET A 1 29.65 -42.50 0.66
CA MET A 1 30.62 -41.91 -0.27
C MET A 1 29.86 -41.36 -1.46
N LYS A 2 29.44 -40.11 -1.46
CA LYS A 2 29.00 -39.38 -2.69
C LYS A 2 29.45 -37.93 -2.56
N ARG A 3 30.15 -37.45 -3.54
CA ARG A 3 30.94 -36.22 -3.58
C ARG A 3 30.06 -35.00 -3.77
N LEU A 4 30.26 -33.96 -2.93
CA LEU A 4 29.80 -32.60 -3.13
C LEU A 4 30.58 -31.96 -4.31
N LEU A 5 29.86 -31.42 -5.28
CA LEU A 5 30.40 -30.50 -6.26
C LEU A 5 29.86 -29.10 -5.89
N SER A 6 30.73 -28.25 -5.40
CA SER A 6 30.50 -26.83 -5.20
C SER A 6 30.84 -26.09 -6.50
N LEU A 7 29.85 -25.43 -7.08
CA LEU A 7 30.04 -24.53 -8.24
C LEU A 7 29.98 -23.09 -7.73
N SER A 8 31.15 -22.45 -7.61
CA SER A 8 31.28 -21.03 -7.28
C SER A 8 31.18 -20.20 -8.55
N LEU A 9 30.11 -19.42 -8.71
CA LEU A 9 29.94 -18.44 -9.78
C LEU A 9 30.33 -17.05 -9.26
N SER A 10 31.53 -16.58 -9.65
CA SER A 10 32.01 -15.23 -9.37
C SER A 10 31.45 -14.25 -10.41
N LEU A 11 30.58 -13.34 -10.00
CA LEU A 11 30.09 -12.24 -10.83
C LEU A 11 30.92 -10.99 -10.58
N ALA A 12 31.75 -10.62 -11.56
CA ALA A 12 32.52 -9.39 -11.55
C ALA A 12 31.65 -8.20 -11.98
N LEU A 13 31.46 -7.25 -11.09
CA LEU A 13 30.73 -6.00 -11.35
C LEU A 13 31.74 -4.95 -11.85
N VAL A 14 31.64 -4.55 -13.11
CA VAL A 14 32.45 -3.47 -13.72
C VAL A 14 31.70 -2.14 -13.51
N PHE A 15 32.29 -1.26 -12.68
CA PHE A 15 31.83 0.14 -12.56
C PHE A 15 32.52 0.98 -13.64
N THR A 16 31.74 1.58 -14.54
CA THR A 16 32.23 2.64 -15.43
C THR A 16 31.91 4.00 -14.80
N LEU A 17 32.98 4.70 -14.38
CA LEU A 17 32.90 6.12 -14.01
C LEU A 17 32.91 6.96 -15.29
N ALA A 18 31.84 7.73 -15.52
CA ALA A 18 31.81 8.81 -16.48
C ALA A 18 32.31 10.10 -15.81
N ALA A 19 33.46 10.58 -16.22
CA ALA A 19 33.99 11.87 -15.80
C ALA A 19 33.44 12.98 -16.70
N CYS A 20 32.78 13.96 -16.11
CA CYS A 20 32.41 15.23 -16.77
C CYS A 20 33.64 16.14 -16.75
N THR A 21 34.16 16.48 -17.92
CA THR A 21 35.20 17.51 -18.11
C THR A 21 34.55 18.90 -18.12
N ILE A 22 35.03 19.76 -17.23
CA ILE A 22 34.74 21.21 -17.23
C ILE A 22 35.67 21.84 -18.23
N SER A 23 35.14 22.59 -19.21
CA SER A 23 35.91 23.37 -20.17
C SER A 23 35.91 24.83 -19.69
N ASP A 24 37.11 25.32 -19.32
CA ASP A 24 37.39 26.75 -19.11
C ASP A 24 37.44 27.46 -20.46
N GLY A 25 36.61 28.47 -20.62
CA GLY A 25 36.60 29.40 -21.75
C GLY A 25 37.05 30.79 -21.34
N GLU A 26 38.09 31.21 -21.93
CA GLU A 26 38.91 32.41 -21.76
C GLU A 26 38.18 33.75 -21.99
N GLN A 27 38.54 34.71 -21.17
CA GLN A 27 38.04 36.08 -21.11
C GLN A 27 38.79 36.95 -22.09
N THR A 28 38.10 37.68 -23.00
CA THR A 28 38.65 38.85 -23.70
C THR A 28 37.73 40.07 -23.59
N ALA A 29 38.38 41.20 -23.38
CA ALA A 29 37.88 42.51 -22.96
C ALA A 29 37.07 43.30 -23.99
N ALA A 30 36.31 44.25 -23.45
CA ALA A 30 35.39 45.23 -24.01
C ALA A 30 35.96 46.13 -25.16
N PRO A 31 35.07 46.94 -25.88
CA PRO A 31 34.66 48.17 -25.27
C PRO A 31 33.21 48.69 -25.63
N ASP A 32 32.69 49.44 -24.66
CA ASP A 32 31.89 50.68 -24.76
C ASP A 32 30.74 50.80 -25.74
N GLY A 33 29.53 51.00 -25.24
CA GLY A 33 28.33 51.40 -26.00
C GLY A 33 27.17 51.72 -25.06
N SER A 34 27.05 52.98 -24.70
CA SER A 34 25.97 53.59 -23.93
C SER A 34 24.60 53.32 -24.58
N GLY A 35 23.69 52.67 -23.83
CA GLY A 35 22.27 52.52 -24.19
C GLY A 35 21.46 52.22 -22.94
N GLY A 36 20.76 53.23 -22.41
CA GLY A 36 19.93 53.08 -21.23
C GLY A 36 18.75 52.15 -21.49
N TYR A 37 18.66 51.11 -20.69
CA TYR A 37 17.45 50.32 -20.53
C TYR A 37 16.94 50.50 -19.11
N ALA A 38 15.69 50.96 -19.01
CA ALA A 38 14.93 50.99 -17.80
C ALA A 38 14.75 49.54 -17.28
N PRO A 39 14.85 49.25 -16.00
CA PRO A 39 14.52 47.95 -15.48
C PRO A 39 13.01 47.75 -15.53
N SER A 40 12.55 46.84 -16.37
CA SER A 40 11.21 46.25 -16.23
C SER A 40 11.22 45.34 -15.00
N SER A 41 10.81 45.91 -13.89
CA SER A 41 10.52 45.15 -12.69
C SER A 41 9.10 44.59 -12.81
N ASP A 42 8.99 43.39 -13.38
CA ASP A 42 7.87 42.51 -13.18
C ASP A 42 8.42 41.08 -12.92
N ALA A 43 9.24 40.98 -11.87
CA ALA A 43 9.41 39.69 -11.21
C ALA A 43 8.18 39.50 -10.32
N GLN A 44 7.14 38.87 -10.91
CA GLN A 44 6.00 38.36 -10.16
C GLN A 44 6.56 37.31 -9.20
N ALA A 45 6.54 37.64 -7.90
CA ALA A 45 6.89 36.69 -6.86
C ALA A 45 6.01 35.42 -7.08
N PRO A 46 6.58 34.21 -6.97
CA PRO A 46 5.79 33.00 -6.97
C PRO A 46 4.72 33.13 -5.89
N ALA A 47 3.46 32.90 -6.25
CA ALA A 47 2.36 32.85 -5.30
C ALA A 47 2.76 31.88 -4.18
N PRO A 48 2.50 32.19 -2.90
CA PRO A 48 2.74 31.24 -1.83
C PRO A 48 1.94 29.99 -2.14
N SER A 49 2.61 28.85 -2.35
CA SER A 49 1.96 27.56 -2.31
C SER A 49 1.53 27.38 -0.86
N SER A 50 0.25 27.59 -0.56
CA SER A 50 -0.29 27.22 0.74
C SER A 50 -0.12 25.71 0.87
N GLU A 51 0.76 25.26 1.75
CA GLU A 51 0.76 23.86 2.19
C GLU A 51 -0.65 23.55 2.70
N PRO A 52 -1.20 22.37 2.40
CA PRO A 52 -2.52 22.00 2.88
C PRO A 52 -2.53 22.08 4.42
N GLU A 53 -3.60 22.63 4.98
CA GLU A 53 -3.77 22.69 6.43
C GLU A 53 -3.78 21.26 6.99
N SER A 54 -3.20 21.06 8.20
CA SER A 54 -3.25 19.76 8.86
C SER A 54 -4.64 19.51 9.46
N ILE A 55 -5.04 18.23 9.51
CA ILE A 55 -6.31 17.78 10.10
C ILE A 55 -6.07 16.67 11.11
N ALA A 56 -6.93 16.60 12.13
CA ALA A 56 -6.96 15.42 12.99
C ALA A 56 -7.67 14.27 12.27
N PHE A 57 -7.11 13.07 12.37
CA PHE A 57 -7.66 11.86 11.79
C PHE A 57 -7.79 10.76 12.85
N ASP A 58 -8.91 10.05 12.86
CA ASP A 58 -9.22 8.99 13.80
C ASP A 58 -10.25 8.04 13.16
N GLN A 59 -9.79 6.88 12.65
CA GLN A 59 -10.65 5.87 12.02
C GLN A 59 -10.13 4.44 12.23
N GLU A 60 -11.05 3.48 12.11
CA GLU A 60 -10.78 2.05 12.18
C GLU A 60 -10.72 1.43 10.78
N PHE A 61 -9.78 0.50 10.61
CA PHE A 61 -9.55 -0.24 9.38
C PHE A 61 -9.49 -1.74 9.67
N SER A 62 -10.31 -2.49 8.95
CA SER A 62 -10.30 -3.96 8.95
C SER A 62 -9.33 -4.50 7.90
N SER A 63 -9.34 -5.81 7.68
CA SER A 63 -8.48 -6.46 6.67
C SER A 63 -8.64 -5.86 5.28
N GLY A 64 -7.51 -5.54 4.65
CA GLY A 64 -7.45 -4.86 3.35
C GLY A 64 -6.12 -4.16 3.07
N ASN A 65 -6.01 -3.58 1.88
CA ASN A 65 -4.90 -2.74 1.45
C ASN A 65 -5.37 -1.29 1.33
N TYR A 66 -4.77 -0.38 2.08
CA TYR A 66 -5.18 1.02 2.16
C TYR A 66 -4.03 1.94 1.77
N THR A 67 -4.27 2.84 0.83
CA THR A 67 -3.26 3.76 0.30
C THR A 67 -3.39 5.13 0.93
N ALA A 68 -2.32 5.64 1.53
CA ALA A 68 -2.27 7.01 2.04
C ALA A 68 -2.43 8.03 0.88
N GLY A 69 -3.26 9.05 1.06
CA GLY A 69 -3.65 10.00 0.02
C GLY A 69 -4.83 9.54 -0.85
N VAL A 70 -5.28 8.28 -0.71
CA VAL A 70 -6.45 7.69 -1.40
C VAL A 70 -7.51 7.27 -0.40
N ASP A 71 -7.18 6.38 0.53
CA ASP A 71 -8.11 5.81 1.52
C ASP A 71 -8.11 6.57 2.84
N PHE A 72 -6.98 7.18 3.17
CA PHE A 72 -6.77 7.99 4.36
C PHE A 72 -5.70 9.07 4.08
N PRO A 73 -5.69 10.18 4.83
CA PRO A 73 -4.68 11.23 4.65
C PRO A 73 -3.26 10.74 4.88
N ALA A 74 -2.28 11.29 4.18
CA ALA A 74 -0.87 11.07 4.49
C ALA A 74 -0.53 11.69 5.85
N GLY A 75 0.32 11.00 6.65
CA GLY A 75 0.67 11.49 7.98
C GLY A 75 1.54 10.52 8.78
N LYS A 76 1.76 10.89 10.04
CA LYS A 76 2.43 10.04 11.01
C LYS A 76 1.43 9.54 12.04
N TYR A 77 1.22 8.25 12.09
CA TYR A 77 0.12 7.60 12.79
C TYR A 77 0.57 6.83 14.03
N ASP A 78 -0.27 6.86 15.05
CA ASP A 78 -0.31 5.83 16.08
C ASP A 78 -1.35 4.79 15.65
N ILE A 79 -0.99 3.50 15.74
CA ILE A 79 -1.80 2.37 15.29
C ILE A 79 -2.07 1.48 16.50
N VAL A 80 -3.35 1.23 16.80
CA VAL A 80 -3.78 0.42 17.94
C VAL A 80 -4.67 -0.72 17.45
N ALA A 81 -4.42 -1.94 17.92
CA ALA A 81 -5.29 -3.08 17.67
C ALA A 81 -6.62 -2.92 18.43
N VAL A 82 -7.75 -3.06 17.72
CA VAL A 82 -9.11 -2.90 18.26
C VAL A 82 -9.79 -4.25 18.45
N SER A 83 -9.62 -5.17 17.51
CA SER A 83 -10.16 -6.52 17.57
C SER A 83 -9.34 -7.50 16.74
N GLY A 84 -9.38 -8.78 17.12
CA GLY A 84 -8.66 -9.84 16.43
C GLY A 84 -7.14 -9.78 16.66
N GLY A 85 -6.42 -10.58 15.86
CA GLY A 85 -4.96 -10.63 15.87
C GLY A 85 -4.43 -11.07 14.52
N GLY A 86 -3.42 -10.33 14.00
CA GLY A 86 -2.91 -10.58 12.67
C GLY A 86 -1.78 -9.68 12.24
N ASN A 87 -1.57 -9.58 10.96
CA ASN A 87 -0.46 -8.86 10.38
C ASN A 87 -0.84 -7.42 9.97
N VAL A 88 0.03 -6.48 10.31
CA VAL A 88 -0.03 -5.09 9.83
C VAL A 88 1.32 -4.75 9.22
N SER A 89 1.33 -4.39 7.95
CA SER A 89 2.55 -4.03 7.24
C SER A 89 2.33 -2.85 6.29
N SER A 90 3.40 -2.10 6.02
CA SER A 90 3.34 -1.01 5.04
C SER A 90 4.41 -1.18 3.96
N SER A 91 4.16 -0.65 2.76
CA SER A 91 5.10 -0.75 1.64
C SER A 91 6.44 -0.06 1.92
N ASN A 92 6.51 0.84 2.91
CA ASN A 92 7.72 1.50 3.40
C ASN A 92 8.23 0.93 4.74
N ALA A 93 7.97 -0.34 5.05
CA ALA A 93 8.27 -0.98 6.35
C ALA A 93 9.69 -0.72 6.89
N PHE A 94 10.69 -0.60 6.02
CA PHE A 94 12.08 -0.35 6.41
C PHE A 94 12.48 1.14 6.38
N SER A 95 11.51 2.05 6.16
CA SER A 95 11.73 3.50 6.02
C SER A 95 10.72 4.30 6.85
N GLY A 96 10.53 3.90 8.11
CA GLY A 96 9.61 4.55 9.04
C GLY A 96 8.20 3.98 9.07
N GLY A 97 7.90 2.99 8.25
CA GLY A 97 6.63 2.25 8.23
C GLY A 97 6.55 1.15 9.30
N ILE A 98 5.70 0.15 9.06
CA ILE A 98 5.41 -0.94 10.00
C ILE A 98 5.51 -2.30 9.31
N ASN A 99 5.96 -3.32 10.06
CA ASN A 99 5.79 -4.73 9.75
C ASN A 99 5.72 -5.50 11.07
N ALA A 100 4.51 -5.79 11.54
CA ALA A 100 4.25 -6.28 12.88
C ALA A 100 3.09 -7.29 12.92
N VAL A 101 3.11 -8.15 13.92
CA VAL A 101 1.97 -8.95 14.33
C VAL A 101 1.26 -8.19 15.45
N MET A 102 0.06 -7.69 15.18
CA MET A 102 -0.73 -6.87 16.10
C MET A 102 -1.98 -7.61 16.56
N GLY A 103 -2.41 -7.36 17.78
CA GLY A 103 -3.63 -7.94 18.32
C GLY A 103 -4.01 -7.35 19.66
N THR A 104 -5.19 -7.69 20.14
CA THR A 104 -5.68 -7.24 21.44
C THR A 104 -5.03 -8.00 22.59
N GLU A 105 -5.19 -7.50 23.82
CA GLU A 105 -4.75 -8.19 25.03
C GLU A 105 -5.38 -9.58 25.15
N GLU A 106 -6.65 -9.73 24.75
CA GLU A 106 -7.36 -11.00 24.74
C GLU A 106 -6.66 -12.05 23.85
N GLN A 107 -6.13 -11.63 22.71
CA GLN A 107 -5.36 -12.54 21.84
C GLN A 107 -4.04 -12.96 22.49
N ASN A 108 -3.41 -12.10 23.28
CA ASN A 108 -2.19 -12.43 24.02
C ASN A 108 -2.42 -13.42 25.18
N GLU A 109 -3.64 -13.54 25.70
CA GLU A 109 -3.97 -14.60 26.66
C GLU A 109 -3.84 -16.01 26.05
N VAL A 110 -3.99 -16.11 24.71
CA VAL A 110 -3.89 -17.36 23.96
C VAL A 110 -2.47 -17.58 23.46
N ALA A 111 -1.83 -16.52 22.92
CA ALA A 111 -0.48 -16.58 22.37
C ALA A 111 0.23 -15.23 22.58
N ASP A 112 1.20 -15.18 23.49
CA ASP A 112 1.99 -13.98 23.83
C ASP A 112 2.94 -13.58 22.66
N MET A 113 2.35 -13.07 21.59
CA MET A 113 3.06 -12.67 20.35
C MET A 113 2.53 -11.42 19.69
N TYR A 114 1.46 -10.84 20.20
CA TYR A 114 0.79 -9.69 19.58
C TYR A 114 1.20 -8.39 20.27
N GLU A 115 1.60 -7.41 19.45
CA GLU A 115 1.77 -6.03 19.90
C GLU A 115 0.44 -5.28 19.82
N GLN A 116 0.09 -4.54 20.87
CA GLN A 116 -1.19 -3.83 20.96
C GLN A 116 -1.16 -2.47 20.29
N GLU A 117 0.00 -1.79 20.29
CA GLU A 117 0.17 -0.43 19.82
C GLU A 117 1.51 -0.23 19.13
N TYR A 118 1.53 0.52 18.04
CA TYR A 118 2.71 1.09 17.41
C TYR A 118 2.56 2.58 17.24
N LYS A 119 3.61 3.34 17.55
CA LYS A 119 3.60 4.82 17.51
C LYS A 119 4.51 5.37 16.43
N ASN A 120 4.12 6.56 15.94
CA ASN A 120 4.93 7.35 15.01
C ASN A 120 5.22 6.61 13.69
N ILE A 121 4.27 5.86 13.18
CA ILE A 121 4.37 5.17 11.90
C ILE A 121 4.21 6.18 10.78
N ASP A 122 5.23 6.33 9.95
CA ASP A 122 5.25 7.27 8.84
C ASP A 122 4.57 6.66 7.61
N LEU A 123 3.42 7.23 7.22
CA LEU A 123 2.61 6.80 6.08
C LEU A 123 2.44 7.98 5.10
N PRO A 124 3.50 8.33 4.34
CA PRO A 124 3.42 9.37 3.32
C PRO A 124 2.52 8.96 2.16
N GLU A 125 2.15 9.93 1.32
CA GLU A 125 1.32 9.74 0.14
C GLU A 125 1.84 8.59 -0.74
N GLY A 126 0.92 7.71 -1.17
CA GLY A 126 1.20 6.54 -1.99
C GLY A 126 1.69 5.31 -1.21
N VAL A 127 1.95 5.41 0.08
CA VAL A 127 2.27 4.22 0.90
C VAL A 127 1.02 3.38 1.08
N VAL A 128 1.15 2.08 0.84
CA VAL A 128 0.11 1.08 1.08
C VAL A 128 0.30 0.49 2.47
N LEU A 129 -0.76 0.54 3.28
CA LEU A 129 -0.90 -0.15 4.55
C LEU A 129 -1.74 -1.41 4.32
N SER A 130 -1.16 -2.59 4.55
CA SER A 130 -1.82 -3.89 4.43
C SER A 130 -2.15 -4.44 5.82
N ILE A 131 -3.40 -4.80 6.04
CA ILE A 131 -3.94 -5.31 7.29
C ILE A 131 -4.59 -6.67 7.01
N SER A 132 -4.34 -7.67 7.85
CA SER A 132 -4.94 -9.00 7.74
C SER A 132 -5.13 -9.63 9.13
N GLY A 133 -6.33 -10.10 9.46
CA GLY A 133 -6.66 -10.79 10.71
C GLY A 133 -6.90 -9.89 11.90
N VAL A 134 -6.73 -8.59 11.76
CA VAL A 134 -6.87 -7.62 12.85
C VAL A 134 -7.62 -6.38 12.36
N THR A 135 -8.45 -5.79 13.22
CA THR A 135 -8.94 -4.42 13.03
C THR A 135 -8.06 -3.47 13.82
N VAL A 136 -7.57 -2.43 13.17
CA VAL A 136 -6.74 -1.41 13.80
C VAL A 136 -7.38 -0.03 13.72
N ARG A 137 -7.09 0.82 14.71
CA ARG A 137 -7.44 2.24 14.73
C ARG A 137 -6.20 3.06 14.44
N LEU A 138 -6.29 3.92 13.43
CA LEU A 138 -5.27 4.89 13.06
C LEU A 138 -5.65 6.25 13.63
N THR A 139 -4.73 6.86 14.38
CA THR A 139 -4.88 8.22 14.91
C THR A 139 -3.70 9.11 14.51
N CYS A 140 -3.99 10.34 14.11
CA CYS A 140 -3.00 11.36 13.78
C CYS A 140 -3.58 12.74 14.08
N ASP A 141 -2.83 13.60 14.80
CA ASP A 141 -3.28 14.95 15.14
C ASP A 141 -3.02 15.96 14.01
N ASP A 142 -2.08 15.67 13.13
CA ASP A 142 -1.56 16.56 12.09
C ASP A 142 -1.43 15.90 10.72
N ALA A 143 -2.40 15.06 10.35
CA ALA A 143 -2.47 14.46 9.02
C ALA A 143 -2.64 15.53 7.93
N SER A 144 -2.23 15.22 6.71
CA SER A 144 -2.40 16.11 5.56
C SER A 144 -3.87 16.45 5.32
N GLY A 145 -4.21 17.74 5.28
CA GLY A 145 -5.53 18.21 4.87
C GLY A 145 -5.75 18.27 3.35
N ALA A 146 -4.84 17.72 2.56
CA ALA A 146 -5.03 17.60 1.13
C ALA A 146 -6.25 16.71 0.82
N PRO A 147 -7.07 17.03 -0.19
CA PRO A 147 -8.16 16.16 -0.61
C PRO A 147 -7.65 14.78 -1.01
N LEU A 148 -8.35 13.73 -0.57
CA LEU A 148 -8.04 12.37 -1.01
C LEU A 148 -8.26 12.24 -2.52
N THR A 149 -7.36 11.52 -3.18
CA THR A 149 -7.45 11.23 -4.61
C THR A 149 -8.35 10.00 -4.80
N PRO A 150 -9.56 10.12 -5.37
CA PRO A 150 -10.42 8.96 -5.58
C PRO A 150 -9.77 7.97 -6.55
N ARG A 151 -10.06 6.67 -6.38
CA ARG A 151 -9.67 5.65 -7.36
C ARG A 151 -10.37 5.93 -8.68
N ASN A 152 -9.60 6.00 -9.75
CA ASN A 152 -10.14 6.23 -11.09
C ASN A 152 -10.37 4.87 -11.77
N GLN A 153 -11.48 4.21 -11.42
CA GLN A 153 -11.90 2.97 -12.07
C GLN A 153 -13.33 3.08 -12.62
N GLU A 154 -13.54 2.48 -13.78
CA GLU A 154 -14.84 2.49 -14.47
C GLU A 154 -15.71 1.26 -14.15
N ILE A 155 -15.22 0.36 -13.27
CA ILE A 155 -15.92 -0.88 -12.92
C ILE A 155 -17.03 -0.57 -11.94
N THR A 156 -18.24 -1.01 -12.27
CA THR A 156 -19.43 -0.80 -11.44
C THR A 156 -20.19 -2.10 -11.11
N GLU A 157 -19.86 -3.19 -11.80
CA GLU A 157 -20.54 -4.46 -11.64
C GLU A 157 -19.79 -5.38 -10.69
N THR A 158 -20.54 -6.04 -9.81
CA THR A 158 -20.02 -7.11 -8.96
C THR A 158 -19.89 -8.41 -9.74
N VAL A 159 -18.89 -9.24 -9.36
CA VAL A 159 -18.65 -10.53 -10.01
C VAL A 159 -18.66 -11.63 -8.95
N ASP A 160 -19.48 -12.66 -9.15
CA ASP A 160 -19.51 -13.84 -8.29
C ASP A 160 -18.56 -14.91 -8.84
N LEU A 161 -17.64 -15.39 -8.00
CA LEU A 161 -16.67 -16.41 -8.35
C LEU A 161 -16.69 -17.57 -7.33
N GLY A 162 -16.57 -18.79 -7.83
CA GLY A 162 -16.39 -20.01 -7.02
C GLY A 162 -14.96 -20.53 -7.08
N ASN A 163 -14.78 -21.82 -6.78
CA ASN A 163 -13.47 -22.48 -6.85
C ASN A 163 -12.88 -22.41 -8.25
N GLY A 164 -11.63 -22.01 -8.37
CA GLY A 164 -10.94 -21.94 -9.66
C GLY A 164 -9.78 -20.95 -9.68
N ASN A 165 -9.22 -20.81 -10.88
CA ASN A 165 -8.24 -19.79 -11.22
C ASN A 165 -8.86 -18.87 -12.26
N PHE A 166 -8.92 -17.59 -11.98
CA PHE A 166 -9.55 -16.56 -12.81
C PHE A 166 -8.55 -15.48 -13.15
N VAL A 167 -8.54 -15.00 -14.38
CA VAL A 167 -7.59 -14.00 -14.87
C VAL A 167 -8.29 -12.66 -15.03
N ALA A 168 -7.80 -11.64 -14.34
CA ALA A 168 -8.27 -10.26 -14.48
C ALA A 168 -8.04 -9.75 -15.93
N GLY A 169 -9.06 -9.14 -16.53
CA GLY A 169 -9.07 -8.72 -17.93
C GLY A 169 -9.56 -9.81 -18.91
N GLU A 170 -9.65 -11.08 -18.47
CA GLU A 170 -10.18 -12.20 -19.29
C GLU A 170 -11.48 -12.76 -18.71
N ASP A 171 -11.48 -13.17 -17.43
CA ASP A 171 -12.63 -13.80 -16.77
C ASP A 171 -13.49 -12.78 -16.01
N PHE A 172 -12.88 -11.69 -15.57
CA PHE A 172 -13.54 -10.56 -14.91
C PHE A 172 -12.77 -9.25 -15.21
N PRO A 173 -13.39 -8.07 -15.11
CA PRO A 173 -12.69 -6.79 -15.36
C PRO A 173 -11.50 -6.59 -14.41
N ALA A 174 -10.38 -6.07 -14.93
CA ALA A 174 -9.24 -5.68 -14.11
C ALA A 174 -9.57 -4.43 -13.28
N GLY A 175 -9.11 -4.37 -12.02
CA GLY A 175 -9.35 -3.22 -11.13
C GLY A 175 -9.19 -3.52 -9.65
N VAL A 176 -9.67 -2.62 -8.81
CA VAL A 176 -9.60 -2.72 -7.35
C VAL A 176 -10.92 -3.20 -6.79
N TYR A 177 -10.88 -4.23 -5.96
CA TYR A 177 -12.06 -4.88 -5.42
C TYR A 177 -12.00 -5.09 -3.91
N ASN A 178 -13.17 -5.03 -3.28
CA ASN A 178 -13.41 -5.69 -2.01
C ASN A 178 -13.84 -7.13 -2.31
N ILE A 179 -13.18 -8.11 -1.71
CA ILE A 179 -13.50 -9.53 -1.88
C ILE A 179 -14.28 -9.99 -0.66
N VAL A 180 -15.54 -10.36 -0.88
CA VAL A 180 -16.49 -10.74 0.18
C VAL A 180 -16.80 -12.22 0.09
N ALA A 181 -16.69 -12.97 1.20
CA ALA A 181 -17.13 -14.35 1.27
C ALA A 181 -18.66 -14.44 1.25
N VAL A 182 -19.20 -15.27 0.36
CA VAL A 182 -20.66 -15.45 0.19
C VAL A 182 -21.14 -16.80 0.70
N SER A 183 -20.30 -17.85 0.57
CA SER A 183 -20.57 -19.16 1.13
C SER A 183 -19.31 -19.99 1.30
N GLY A 184 -19.30 -20.86 2.30
CA GLY A 184 -18.16 -21.72 2.61
C GLY A 184 -17.02 -20.97 3.30
N GLY A 185 -15.87 -21.63 3.34
CA GLY A 185 -14.64 -21.07 3.90
C GLY A 185 -13.41 -21.70 3.26
N GLY A 186 -12.41 -20.90 2.90
CA GLY A 186 -11.24 -21.39 2.21
C GLY A 186 -10.23 -20.30 1.85
N ASN A 187 -9.29 -20.64 0.99
CA ASN A 187 -8.20 -19.74 0.64
C ASN A 187 -8.49 -18.94 -0.63
N VAL A 188 -8.17 -17.65 -0.58
CA VAL A 188 -8.17 -16.76 -1.74
C VAL A 188 -6.78 -16.14 -1.86
N SER A 189 -6.17 -16.30 -3.04
CA SER A 189 -4.83 -15.74 -3.29
C SER A 189 -4.71 -15.19 -4.71
N SER A 190 -3.84 -14.19 -4.89
CA SER A 190 -3.55 -13.61 -6.19
C SER A 190 -2.07 -13.69 -6.55
N SER A 191 -1.78 -13.73 -7.86
CA SER A 191 -0.40 -13.83 -8.36
C SER A 191 0.45 -12.59 -8.08
N ASN A 192 -0.17 -11.45 -7.76
CA ASN A 192 0.47 -10.18 -7.41
C ASN A 192 0.47 -9.90 -5.90
N LEU A 193 0.61 -10.92 -5.07
CA LEU A 193 0.51 -10.84 -3.60
C LEU A 193 1.25 -9.66 -2.98
N TYR A 194 2.45 -9.33 -3.46
CA TYR A 194 3.29 -8.26 -2.90
C TYR A 194 3.04 -6.89 -3.53
N ASP A 195 2.15 -6.81 -4.52
CA ASP A 195 1.80 -5.59 -5.26
C ASP A 195 0.29 -5.29 -5.15
N GLY A 196 -0.22 -5.22 -3.92
CA GLY A 196 -1.62 -4.92 -3.64
C GLY A 196 -2.59 -6.09 -3.78
N GLY A 197 -2.08 -7.31 -3.97
CA GLY A 197 -2.87 -8.53 -4.07
C GLY A 197 -3.34 -9.08 -2.73
N ILE A 198 -3.75 -10.36 -2.71
CA ILE A 198 -4.31 -11.05 -1.55
C ILE A 198 -3.69 -12.44 -1.35
N ASN A 199 -3.55 -12.85 -0.09
CA ASN A 199 -3.46 -14.25 0.33
C ASN A 199 -4.10 -14.34 1.72
N ALA A 200 -5.37 -14.72 1.76
CA ALA A 200 -6.18 -14.73 2.97
C ALA A 200 -7.11 -15.95 3.02
N ILE A 201 -7.49 -16.32 4.23
CA ILE A 201 -8.51 -17.34 4.49
C ILE A 201 -9.83 -16.60 4.65
N LEU A 202 -10.71 -16.69 3.65
CA LEU A 202 -12.02 -16.05 3.65
C LEU A 202 -13.12 -17.06 3.97
N GLY A 203 -14.14 -16.61 4.68
CA GLY A 203 -15.31 -17.43 4.99
C GLY A 203 -16.46 -16.63 5.56
N THR A 204 -17.64 -17.24 5.56
CA THR A 204 -18.84 -16.62 6.16
C THR A 204 -18.80 -16.67 7.69
N GLU A 205 -19.64 -15.87 8.33
CA GLU A 205 -19.78 -15.85 9.80
C GLU A 205 -20.11 -17.23 10.39
N ASP A 206 -20.94 -18.02 9.70
CA ASP A 206 -21.26 -19.41 10.12
C ASP A 206 -20.02 -20.30 10.19
N GLN A 207 -19.00 -20.04 9.38
CA GLN A 207 -17.73 -20.76 9.44
C GLN A 207 -16.90 -20.35 10.65
N ASN A 208 -16.97 -19.09 11.06
CA ASN A 208 -16.28 -18.58 12.25
C ASN A 208 -16.89 -19.09 13.56
N GLU A 209 -18.17 -19.45 13.59
CA GLU A 209 -18.76 -20.16 14.77
C GLU A 209 -18.05 -21.48 15.04
N LEU A 210 -17.43 -22.10 14.03
CA LEU A 210 -16.70 -23.37 14.15
C LEU A 210 -15.21 -23.16 14.39
N MET A 211 -14.62 -22.16 13.75
CA MET A 211 -13.18 -21.82 13.81
C MET A 211 -13.02 -20.32 13.54
N ASP A 212 -12.69 -19.55 14.56
CA ASP A 212 -12.47 -18.11 14.49
C ASP A 212 -11.17 -17.77 13.74
N MET A 213 -11.16 -17.99 12.41
CA MET A 213 -9.99 -17.78 11.56
C MET A 213 -10.31 -17.23 10.17
N TYR A 214 -11.59 -17.05 9.86
CA TYR A 214 -12.03 -16.62 8.54
C TYR A 214 -12.29 -15.11 8.52
N GLU A 215 -11.68 -14.43 7.55
CA GLU A 215 -12.05 -13.07 7.18
C GLU A 215 -13.34 -13.08 6.36
N GLN A 216 -14.29 -12.23 6.68
CA GLN A 216 -15.54 -12.14 5.91
C GLN A 216 -15.37 -11.30 4.65
N GLU A 217 -14.51 -10.29 4.73
CA GLU A 217 -14.20 -9.36 3.65
C GLU A 217 -12.72 -8.97 3.70
N TYR A 218 -12.12 -8.83 2.53
CA TYR A 218 -10.79 -8.22 2.37
C TYR A 218 -10.90 -7.06 1.38
N LYS A 219 -10.50 -5.85 1.80
CA LYS A 219 -10.76 -4.62 1.06
C LYS A 219 -9.61 -4.19 0.16
N ASN A 220 -9.96 -3.49 -0.91
CA ASN A 220 -9.03 -2.78 -1.78
C ASN A 220 -7.94 -3.66 -2.39
N ILE A 221 -8.31 -4.83 -2.89
CA ILE A 221 -7.39 -5.73 -3.58
C ILE A 221 -7.20 -5.25 -5.00
N ASP A 222 -5.97 -4.93 -5.37
CA ASP A 222 -5.60 -4.54 -6.74
C ASP A 222 -5.40 -5.79 -7.61
N LEU A 223 -6.22 -5.93 -8.62
CA LEU A 223 -6.19 -7.04 -9.59
C LEU A 223 -6.01 -6.47 -11.01
N PRO A 224 -4.78 -6.02 -11.36
CA PRO A 224 -4.49 -5.51 -12.69
C PRO A 224 -4.62 -6.61 -13.77
N GLU A 225 -4.72 -6.19 -15.02
CA GLU A 225 -4.81 -7.08 -16.19
C GLU A 225 -3.74 -8.18 -16.17
N GLY A 226 -4.15 -9.42 -16.38
CA GLY A 226 -3.28 -10.60 -16.34
C GLY A 226 -3.01 -11.17 -14.95
N THR A 227 -3.50 -10.54 -13.88
CA THR A 227 -3.41 -11.12 -12.53
C THR A 227 -4.32 -12.34 -12.41
N THR A 228 -3.77 -13.45 -11.92
CA THR A 228 -4.54 -14.65 -11.60
C THR A 228 -5.04 -14.58 -10.16
N LEU A 229 -6.35 -14.71 -9.97
CA LEU A 229 -7.02 -14.91 -8.68
C LEU A 229 -7.36 -16.39 -8.52
N THR A 230 -6.84 -17.03 -7.49
CA THR A 230 -7.07 -18.43 -7.14
C THR A 230 -8.00 -18.51 -5.94
N ILE A 231 -9.08 -19.28 -6.06
CA ILE A 231 -10.09 -19.47 -5.02
C ILE A 231 -10.26 -20.96 -4.75
N ASP A 232 -10.20 -21.36 -3.50
CA ASP A 232 -10.36 -22.74 -3.07
C ASP A 232 -11.18 -22.83 -1.77
N GLY A 233 -12.29 -23.58 -1.78
CA GLY A 233 -13.15 -23.85 -0.63
C GLY A 233 -14.21 -22.80 -0.30
N VAL A 234 -14.18 -21.63 -0.95
CA VAL A 234 -15.09 -20.52 -0.69
C VAL A 234 -15.71 -19.99 -1.97
N GLN A 235 -16.94 -19.46 -1.90
CA GLN A 235 -17.51 -18.62 -2.95
C GLN A 235 -17.36 -17.17 -2.52
N VAL A 236 -16.93 -16.32 -3.43
CA VAL A 236 -16.70 -14.90 -3.18
C VAL A 236 -17.42 -14.01 -4.17
N GLN A 237 -17.67 -12.79 -3.74
CA GLN A 237 -18.13 -11.70 -4.58
C GLN A 237 -17.03 -10.64 -4.67
N LEU A 238 -16.63 -10.28 -5.90
CA LEU A 238 -15.77 -9.13 -6.17
C LEU A 238 -16.65 -7.89 -6.26
N VAL A 239 -16.58 -7.03 -5.26
CA VAL A 239 -17.31 -5.75 -5.21
C VAL A 239 -16.34 -4.64 -5.57
N PRO A 240 -16.59 -3.84 -6.63
CA PRO A 240 -15.70 -2.73 -6.98
C PRO A 240 -15.45 -1.81 -5.78
N SER A 241 -14.19 -1.51 -5.49
CA SER A 241 -13.83 -0.58 -4.42
C SER A 241 -14.15 0.86 -4.84
N PRO A 242 -14.72 1.72 -3.97
CA PRO A 242 -15.06 3.10 -4.29
C PRO A 242 -13.85 4.01 -4.53
#